data_f846bc71a968eaf4e97580ba39cbd33a
#
_entry.id   f846bc71a968eaf4e97580ba39cbd33a
#
_cell.length_a   1.000
_cell.length_b   1.000
_cell.length_c   1.000
_cell.angle_alpha   90.00
_cell.angle_beta   90.00
_cell.angle_gamma   90.00
#
_symmetry.space_group_name_H-M   'P 1'
#
loop_
_entity.id
_entity.type
_entity.pdbx_description
1 polymer ?
#
loop_
_entity_poly.entity_id
_entity_poly.type
_entity_poly.pdbx_seq_one_letter_code
_entity_poly.pdbx_strand_id
1 'polypeptide(L)'
;MASRKTILIVIDGLTPSMFEAAIGDGRAPALTFLAENGSYTRAVSTFPSLTPVCLSSLATGGHPDVHHIPHLVWYDRDRARIVEYGSSFAALRAAGMARSILNAIINMNRLHLSPDAVTLYEALDDAGHATAAINITCYRGHTRHLPTLPAVTIPAYGPKRFFFYNLFESDPTGAPLAVFGRRQGSIDGYAAAVGRWLVTRDGFDFLVYYLPDYDFASHAHGPEGAYEALARSDAAVGALLDAAGGPDEFLDRYAVVLCSDHGQTNVERSARLQSAFADVRGVIVTASNRAGMVYRLPECALDTRELAQLLDADGNAETVLFRDGDDVFARRDGEEVRVERDGPLFDYPHGGTRAWAAAHNPNAGDVIVSAAPGVEFADLAGRHHAGGGSHGSLQAGDSEVPMLTVGLGAEPESIVDVAPTILRAFGVEPPPYARTLTHAA
;
A
#
# COMPACT_ATOMS: atom_id res chain seq x y z
N MET A 1 -9.29 21.36 -23.11
CA MET A 1 -10.35 20.35 -22.93
C MET A 1 -10.66 20.29 -21.44
N ALA A 2 -11.93 20.16 -21.02
CA ALA A 2 -12.23 19.92 -19.62
C ALA A 2 -11.52 18.62 -19.19
N SER A 3 -10.88 18.61 -18.01
CA SER A 3 -10.23 17.39 -17.50
C SER A 3 -11.31 16.32 -17.29
N ARG A 4 -11.04 15.10 -17.77
CA ARG A 4 -11.93 13.96 -17.56
C ARG A 4 -11.89 13.60 -16.06
N LYS A 5 -13.04 13.30 -15.47
CA LYS A 5 -13.07 12.77 -14.09
C LYS A 5 -12.27 11.48 -14.03
N THR A 6 -11.58 11.25 -12.93
CA THR A 6 -10.65 10.10 -12.86
C THR A 6 -10.96 9.22 -11.64
N ILE A 7 -10.92 7.90 -11.86
CA ILE A 7 -11.06 6.90 -10.80
C ILE A 7 -9.76 6.10 -10.70
N LEU A 8 -9.15 6.09 -9.52
CA LEU A 8 -8.08 5.18 -9.16
C LEU A 8 -8.70 3.97 -8.46
N ILE A 9 -8.70 2.83 -9.13
CA ILE A 9 -9.15 1.54 -8.60
C ILE A 9 -7.92 0.80 -8.09
N VAL A 10 -7.92 0.43 -6.82
CA VAL A 10 -6.85 -0.37 -6.22
C VAL A 10 -7.45 -1.68 -5.70
N ILE A 11 -7.04 -2.81 -6.28
CA ILE A 11 -7.37 -4.16 -5.80
C ILE A 11 -6.17 -4.67 -5.03
N ASP A 12 -6.29 -4.71 -3.70
CA ASP A 12 -5.22 -5.02 -2.78
C ASP A 12 -4.63 -6.42 -3.03
N GLY A 13 -3.30 -6.51 -3.09
CA GLY A 13 -2.56 -7.77 -3.23
C GLY A 13 -2.71 -8.49 -4.58
N LEU A 14 -3.39 -7.87 -5.58
CA LEU A 14 -3.62 -8.50 -6.87
C LEU A 14 -2.31 -8.65 -7.66
N THR A 15 -1.96 -9.88 -7.99
CA THR A 15 -0.78 -10.17 -8.80
C THR A 15 -1.06 -10.02 -10.30
N PRO A 16 -0.04 -9.69 -11.12
CA PRO A 16 -0.19 -9.66 -12.58
C PRO A 16 -0.72 -10.96 -13.16
N SER A 17 -0.22 -12.10 -12.67
CA SER A 17 -0.64 -13.42 -13.16
C SER A 17 -2.12 -13.71 -12.89
N MET A 18 -2.64 -13.30 -11.74
CA MET A 18 -4.06 -13.47 -11.40
C MET A 18 -4.95 -12.53 -12.20
N PHE A 19 -4.52 -11.29 -12.42
CA PHE A 19 -5.22 -10.35 -13.30
C PHE A 19 -5.29 -10.89 -14.73
N GLU A 20 -4.15 -11.29 -15.31
CA GLU A 20 -4.03 -11.83 -16.67
C GLU A 20 -4.88 -13.11 -16.86
N ALA A 21 -4.86 -14.01 -15.87
CA ALA A 21 -5.71 -15.21 -15.88
C ALA A 21 -7.21 -14.84 -15.84
N ALA A 22 -7.60 -13.90 -14.98
CA ALA A 22 -9.00 -13.52 -14.81
C ALA A 22 -9.60 -12.90 -16.08
N ILE A 23 -8.85 -12.02 -16.76
CA ILE A 23 -9.31 -11.43 -18.02
C ILE A 23 -9.26 -12.45 -19.18
N GLY A 24 -8.25 -13.33 -19.21
CA GLY A 24 -8.11 -14.37 -20.26
C GLY A 24 -9.18 -15.44 -20.19
N ASP A 25 -9.64 -15.82 -19.01
CA ASP A 25 -10.69 -16.82 -18.77
C ASP A 25 -12.13 -16.27 -18.89
N GLY A 26 -12.28 -14.95 -19.07
CA GLY A 26 -13.58 -14.27 -19.13
C GLY A 26 -14.38 -14.30 -17.84
N ARG A 27 -13.72 -14.60 -16.70
CA ARG A 27 -14.37 -14.68 -15.38
C ARG A 27 -14.42 -13.35 -14.62
N ALA A 28 -13.81 -12.31 -15.18
CA ALA A 28 -13.78 -10.95 -14.64
C ALA A 28 -14.25 -9.96 -15.73
N PRO A 29 -15.55 -9.92 -16.05
CA PRO A 29 -16.05 -9.17 -17.20
C PRO A 29 -15.82 -7.66 -17.11
N ALA A 30 -15.86 -7.06 -15.92
CA ALA A 30 -15.59 -5.62 -15.77
C ALA A 30 -14.11 -5.31 -15.97
N LEU A 31 -13.21 -6.12 -15.42
CA LEU A 31 -11.76 -5.99 -15.64
C LEU A 31 -11.39 -6.25 -17.10
N THR A 32 -12.00 -7.26 -17.72
CA THR A 32 -11.82 -7.56 -19.16
C THR A 32 -12.22 -6.37 -20.02
N PHE A 33 -13.40 -5.79 -19.77
CA PHE A 33 -13.86 -4.61 -20.49
C PHE A 33 -12.89 -3.43 -20.37
N LEU A 34 -12.39 -3.16 -19.16
CA LEU A 34 -11.41 -2.08 -18.95
C LEU A 34 -10.08 -2.38 -19.67
N ALA A 35 -9.62 -3.64 -19.63
CA ALA A 35 -8.38 -4.05 -20.30
C ALA A 35 -8.46 -3.95 -21.82
N GLU A 36 -9.62 -4.28 -22.42
CA GLU A 36 -9.86 -4.15 -23.87
C GLU A 36 -9.90 -2.70 -24.35
N ASN A 37 -10.20 -1.75 -23.44
CA ASN A 37 -10.33 -0.32 -23.77
C ASN A 37 -9.19 0.54 -23.21
N GLY A 38 -8.12 -0.08 -22.65
CA GLY A 38 -7.00 0.59 -22.02
C GLY A 38 -5.63 0.06 -22.45
N SER A 39 -4.60 0.57 -21.80
CA SER A 39 -3.23 0.06 -21.90
C SER A 39 -2.88 -0.68 -20.62
N TYR A 40 -2.51 -1.95 -20.75
CA TYR A 40 -2.08 -2.80 -19.65
C TYR A 40 -0.57 -3.01 -19.68
N THR A 41 0.06 -2.84 -18.52
CA THR A 41 1.48 -3.13 -18.28
C THR A 41 1.64 -3.80 -16.92
N ARG A 42 2.82 -4.39 -16.65
CA ARG A 42 3.25 -4.75 -15.31
C ARG A 42 4.07 -3.61 -14.76
N ALA A 43 3.70 -3.13 -13.58
CA ALA A 43 4.42 -2.08 -12.86
C ALA A 43 5.05 -2.62 -11.58
N VAL A 44 5.85 -1.80 -10.91
CA VAL A 44 6.57 -2.21 -9.70
C VAL A 44 6.10 -1.41 -8.48
N SER A 45 5.84 -2.11 -7.39
CA SER A 45 5.54 -1.53 -6.09
C SER A 45 6.79 -1.00 -5.37
N THR A 46 6.59 -0.32 -4.25
CA THR A 46 7.68 0.13 -3.36
C THR A 46 8.20 -1.00 -2.46
N PHE A 47 9.22 -0.72 -1.62
CA PHE A 47 9.71 -1.66 -0.60
C PHE A 47 9.80 -0.98 0.77
N PRO A 48 9.39 -1.67 1.84
CA PRO A 48 8.71 -2.98 1.88
C PRO A 48 7.35 -2.93 1.16
N SER A 49 7.02 -3.98 0.40
CA SER A 49 5.77 -4.11 -0.34
C SER A 49 4.62 -4.50 0.61
N LEU A 50 4.31 -3.60 1.53
CA LEU A 50 3.31 -3.72 2.59
C LEU A 50 2.24 -2.65 2.43
N THR A 51 0.98 -3.00 2.59
CA THR A 51 -0.18 -2.13 2.33
C THR A 51 -0.03 -0.68 2.83
N PRO A 52 0.33 -0.37 4.10
CA PRO A 52 0.43 1.03 4.53
C PRO A 52 1.57 1.79 3.84
N VAL A 53 2.66 1.12 3.47
CA VAL A 53 3.79 1.71 2.73
C VAL A 53 3.38 1.99 1.29
N CYS A 54 2.80 1.00 0.62
CA CYS A 54 2.38 1.07 -0.78
C CYS A 54 1.24 2.07 -1.00
N LEU A 55 0.22 2.07 -0.13
CA LEU A 55 -0.87 3.04 -0.22
C LEU A 55 -0.40 4.48 0.06
N SER A 56 0.63 4.66 0.90
CA SER A 56 1.25 5.98 1.08
C SER A 56 2.01 6.41 -0.18
N SER A 57 2.70 5.48 -0.85
CA SER A 57 3.34 5.74 -2.15
C SER A 57 2.32 6.08 -3.24
N LEU A 58 1.23 5.33 -3.35
CA LEU A 58 0.13 5.61 -4.30
C LEU A 58 -0.50 6.99 -4.05
N ALA A 59 -0.71 7.35 -2.79
CA ALA A 59 -1.37 8.61 -2.44
C ALA A 59 -0.47 9.84 -2.63
N THR A 60 0.86 9.70 -2.52
CA THR A 60 1.80 10.83 -2.52
C THR A 60 2.70 10.90 -3.75
N GLY A 61 2.87 9.80 -4.48
CA GLY A 61 3.90 9.67 -5.53
C GLY A 61 5.33 9.62 -4.98
N GLY A 62 5.49 9.45 -3.67
CA GLY A 62 6.79 9.35 -3.01
C GLY A 62 7.13 7.92 -2.59
N HIS A 63 8.41 7.60 -2.55
CA HIS A 63 8.94 6.40 -1.91
C HIS A 63 8.98 6.57 -0.38
N PRO A 64 9.30 5.52 0.40
CA PRO A 64 9.37 5.57 1.87
C PRO A 64 10.25 6.67 2.47
N ASP A 65 11.34 7.05 1.81
CA ASP A 65 12.21 8.18 2.21
C ASP A 65 11.49 9.53 2.19
N VAL A 66 10.42 9.66 1.40
CA VAL A 66 9.59 10.86 1.28
C VAL A 66 8.39 10.83 2.24
N HIS A 67 7.60 9.76 2.22
CA HIS A 67 6.36 9.71 3.00
C HIS A 67 6.54 9.22 4.44
N HIS A 68 7.69 8.68 4.82
CA HIS A 68 8.10 8.26 6.17
C HIS A 68 7.31 7.12 6.81
N ILE A 69 6.46 6.41 6.07
CA ILE A 69 5.82 5.17 6.55
C ILE A 69 6.76 3.99 6.24
N PRO A 70 7.40 3.37 7.26
CA PRO A 70 8.48 2.43 7.00
C PRO A 70 7.99 0.98 6.86
N HIS A 71 6.92 0.61 7.57
CA HIS A 71 6.48 -0.77 7.71
C HIS A 71 5.06 -0.85 8.30
N LEU A 72 4.45 -2.03 8.29
CA LEU A 72 3.18 -2.32 8.96
C LEU A 72 3.32 -2.28 10.50
N VAL A 73 4.48 -2.69 11.01
CA VAL A 73 4.84 -2.61 12.44
C VAL A 73 6.27 -2.09 12.58
N TRP A 74 6.48 -1.02 13.36
CA TRP A 74 7.76 -0.36 13.47
C TRP A 74 7.98 0.27 14.84
N TYR A 75 9.23 0.64 15.16
CA TYR A 75 9.58 1.26 16.44
C TYR A 75 9.77 2.77 16.26
N ASP A 76 8.91 3.55 16.92
CA ASP A 76 9.01 5.00 17.02
C ASP A 76 10.09 5.35 18.04
N ARG A 77 11.27 5.77 17.55
CA ARG A 77 12.43 6.11 18.40
C ARG A 77 12.15 7.30 19.31
N ASP A 78 11.42 8.31 18.81
CA ASP A 78 11.13 9.53 19.58
C ASP A 78 10.23 9.26 20.77
N ARG A 79 9.30 8.32 20.62
CA ARG A 79 8.33 7.96 21.65
C ARG A 79 8.65 6.65 22.36
N ALA A 80 9.76 6.02 22.00
CA ALA A 80 10.24 4.74 22.55
C ALA A 80 9.12 3.67 22.62
N ARG A 81 8.41 3.47 21.49
CA ARG A 81 7.26 2.55 21.45
C ARG A 81 7.06 1.91 20.10
N ILE A 82 6.40 0.74 20.10
CA ILE A 82 5.95 0.09 18.87
C ILE A 82 4.71 0.81 18.30
N VAL A 83 4.74 1.07 17.00
CA VAL A 83 3.60 1.47 16.18
C VAL A 83 3.15 0.23 15.42
N GLU A 84 1.86 -0.06 15.45
CA GLU A 84 1.22 -1.21 14.83
C GLU A 84 -0.01 -0.71 14.05
N TYR A 85 -0.12 -1.09 12.75
CA TYR A 85 -1.19 -0.65 11.87
C TYR A 85 -2.22 -1.75 11.54
N GLY A 86 -2.04 -2.98 12.01
CA GLY A 86 -3.03 -4.03 11.81
C GLY A 86 -2.49 -5.32 11.20
N SER A 87 -1.27 -5.75 11.55
CA SER A 87 -0.72 -7.03 11.07
C SER A 87 -1.58 -8.23 11.46
N SER A 88 -2.12 -8.23 12.67
CA SER A 88 -3.18 -9.15 13.11
C SER A 88 -3.93 -8.59 14.31
N PHE A 89 -5.12 -9.14 14.58
CA PHE A 89 -5.86 -8.78 15.81
C PHE A 89 -5.08 -9.09 17.08
N ALA A 90 -4.27 -10.15 17.09
CA ALA A 90 -3.43 -10.52 18.20
C ALA A 90 -2.27 -9.52 18.40
N ALA A 91 -1.65 -9.06 17.31
CA ALA A 91 -0.61 -8.03 17.32
C ALA A 91 -1.14 -6.68 17.81
N LEU A 92 -2.34 -6.27 17.33
CA LEU A 92 -3.02 -5.06 17.83
C LEU A 92 -3.20 -5.11 19.37
N ARG A 93 -3.58 -6.28 19.91
CA ARG A 93 -3.70 -6.48 21.36
C ARG A 93 -2.34 -6.41 22.06
N ALA A 94 -1.32 -7.02 21.49
CA ALA A 94 0.03 -7.05 22.07
C ALA A 94 0.65 -5.64 22.11
N ALA A 95 0.44 -4.83 21.07
CA ALA A 95 0.91 -3.44 21.01
C ALA A 95 0.00 -2.44 21.77
N GLY A 96 -1.20 -2.87 22.20
CA GLY A 96 -2.21 -2.06 22.86
C GLY A 96 -3.36 -1.66 21.93
N MET A 97 -4.46 -2.41 21.98
CA MET A 97 -5.60 -2.38 21.06
C MET A 97 -6.08 -0.97 20.65
N ALA A 98 -6.45 -0.14 21.64
CA ALA A 98 -7.00 1.19 21.36
C ALA A 98 -6.00 2.11 20.64
N ARG A 99 -4.72 2.01 21.01
CA ARG A 99 -3.65 2.78 20.39
C ARG A 99 -3.38 2.30 18.97
N SER A 100 -3.33 1.00 18.75
CA SER A 100 -3.08 0.42 17.43
C SER A 100 -4.20 0.74 16.44
N ILE A 101 -5.45 0.67 16.88
CA ILE A 101 -6.61 1.13 16.07
C ILE A 101 -6.46 2.62 15.74
N LEU A 102 -6.11 3.45 16.73
CA LEU A 102 -5.90 4.88 16.48
C LEU A 102 -4.70 5.13 15.55
N ASN A 103 -3.63 4.33 15.64
CA ASN A 103 -2.50 4.42 14.73
C ASN A 103 -2.90 4.09 13.30
N ALA A 104 -3.59 2.98 13.08
CA ALA A 104 -4.01 2.54 11.75
C ALA A 104 -5.01 3.52 11.09
N ILE A 105 -5.98 4.02 11.86
CA ILE A 105 -7.07 4.83 11.31
C ILE A 105 -6.70 6.30 11.24
N ILE A 106 -6.05 6.88 12.26
CA ILE A 106 -5.87 8.33 12.40
C ILE A 106 -4.40 8.76 12.34
N ASN A 107 -3.55 8.14 13.19
CA ASN A 107 -2.20 8.65 13.40
C ASN A 107 -1.30 8.44 12.19
N MET A 108 -1.53 7.43 11.37
CA MET A 108 -0.82 7.23 10.11
C MET A 108 -0.90 8.52 9.26
N ASN A 109 -2.09 9.08 9.09
CA ASN A 109 -2.32 10.29 8.31
C ASN A 109 -1.94 11.58 9.06
N ARG A 110 -2.13 11.61 10.39
CA ARG A 110 -1.98 12.82 11.18
C ARG A 110 -0.56 13.04 11.71
N LEU A 111 0.14 11.96 12.09
CA LEU A 111 1.40 12.03 12.84
C LEU A 111 2.58 11.34 12.13
N HIS A 112 2.32 10.27 11.37
CA HIS A 112 3.38 9.41 10.85
C HIS A 112 3.71 9.72 9.39
N LEU A 113 2.69 10.08 8.59
CA LEU A 113 2.91 10.56 7.22
C LEU A 113 3.65 11.89 7.25
N SER A 114 4.77 11.99 6.55
CA SER A 114 5.58 13.20 6.48
C SER A 114 4.74 14.43 6.13
N PRO A 115 4.93 15.56 6.80
CA PRO A 115 4.27 16.81 6.42
C PRO A 115 4.74 17.34 5.05
N ASP A 116 5.92 16.94 4.59
CA ASP A 116 6.49 17.35 3.30
C ASP A 116 5.95 16.49 2.13
N ALA A 117 5.35 15.34 2.42
CA ALA A 117 4.68 14.51 1.42
C ALA A 117 3.25 15.02 1.19
N VAL A 118 2.98 15.52 -0.01
CA VAL A 118 1.65 16.01 -0.42
C VAL A 118 0.84 14.86 -1.00
N THR A 119 -0.38 14.66 -0.53
CA THR A 119 -1.27 13.63 -1.07
C THR A 119 -2.01 14.11 -2.32
N LEU A 120 -2.48 13.16 -3.13
CA LEU A 120 -3.38 13.43 -4.26
C LEU A 120 -4.61 14.26 -3.83
N TYR A 121 -5.13 13.98 -2.63
CA TYR A 121 -6.31 14.70 -2.12
C TYR A 121 -6.00 16.15 -1.80
N GLU A 122 -4.88 16.42 -1.12
CA GLU A 122 -4.44 17.77 -0.80
C GLU A 122 -4.20 18.57 -2.09
N ALA A 123 -3.41 18.04 -3.03
CA ALA A 123 -3.06 18.73 -4.27
C ALA A 123 -4.28 19.01 -5.16
N LEU A 124 -5.20 18.06 -5.30
CA LEU A 124 -6.41 18.23 -6.11
C LEU A 124 -7.45 19.14 -5.42
N ASP A 125 -7.61 19.06 -4.10
CA ASP A 125 -8.49 19.96 -3.34
C ASP A 125 -8.00 21.41 -3.43
N ASP A 126 -6.68 21.66 -3.34
CA ASP A 126 -6.07 22.99 -3.51
C ASP A 126 -6.28 23.54 -4.92
N ALA A 127 -6.33 22.66 -5.93
CA ALA A 127 -6.67 23.01 -7.31
C ALA A 127 -8.20 23.19 -7.54
N GLY A 128 -9.02 22.99 -6.52
CA GLY A 128 -10.47 23.21 -6.57
C GLY A 128 -11.29 21.99 -7.03
N HIS A 129 -10.67 20.81 -7.18
CA HIS A 129 -11.36 19.58 -7.56
C HIS A 129 -12.06 18.91 -6.38
N ALA A 130 -13.16 18.22 -6.65
CA ALA A 130 -13.88 17.44 -5.65
C ALA A 130 -13.28 16.04 -5.51
N THR A 131 -12.53 15.82 -4.43
CA THR A 131 -11.90 14.52 -4.15
C THR A 131 -12.81 13.59 -3.35
N ALA A 132 -12.70 12.29 -3.60
CA ALA A 132 -13.40 11.25 -2.85
C ALA A 132 -12.48 10.05 -2.58
N ALA A 133 -12.71 9.37 -1.45
CA ALA A 133 -12.01 8.13 -1.13
C ALA A 133 -12.93 7.13 -0.44
N ILE A 134 -12.77 5.85 -0.81
CA ILE A 134 -13.50 4.72 -0.24
C ILE A 134 -12.48 3.70 0.28
N ASN A 135 -12.55 3.38 1.57
CA ASN A 135 -11.80 2.36 2.32
C ASN A 135 -10.26 2.52 2.39
N ILE A 136 -9.65 3.49 1.75
CA ILE A 136 -8.20 3.65 1.75
C ILE A 136 -7.67 4.15 3.09
N THR A 137 -6.54 3.62 3.54
CA THR A 137 -5.93 3.98 4.83
C THR A 137 -5.05 5.22 4.77
N CYS A 138 -4.40 5.52 3.63
CA CYS A 138 -3.70 6.77 3.41
C CYS A 138 -4.65 7.77 2.73
N TYR A 139 -5.22 8.67 3.52
CA TYR A 139 -6.32 9.54 3.08
C TYR A 139 -6.15 11.01 3.50
N ARG A 140 -4.99 11.45 3.98
CA ARG A 140 -4.80 12.83 4.46
C ARG A 140 -5.28 13.85 3.42
N GLY A 141 -6.11 14.79 3.87
CA GLY A 141 -6.72 15.87 3.09
C GLY A 141 -7.17 16.99 3.99
N HIS A 142 -7.86 18.01 3.44
CA HIS A 142 -8.19 19.24 4.16
C HIS A 142 -9.56 19.22 4.85
N THR A 143 -10.47 18.32 4.45
CA THR A 143 -11.82 18.29 4.99
C THR A 143 -11.88 17.51 6.31
N ARG A 144 -12.44 18.16 7.34
CA ARG A 144 -12.64 17.52 8.65
C ARG A 144 -13.89 16.65 8.62
N HIS A 145 -13.75 15.36 8.93
CA HIS A 145 -14.85 14.39 8.99
C HIS A 145 -15.13 13.97 10.42
N LEU A 146 -16.41 14.00 10.79
CA LEU A 146 -16.87 13.45 12.05
C LEU A 146 -17.07 11.93 11.91
N PRO A 147 -16.66 11.13 12.90
CA PRO A 147 -16.88 9.69 12.85
C PRO A 147 -18.38 9.36 12.98
N THR A 148 -18.81 8.33 12.26
CA THR A 148 -20.16 7.77 12.35
C THR A 148 -20.46 7.23 13.76
N LEU A 149 -19.42 6.70 14.42
CA LEU A 149 -19.46 6.21 15.80
C LEU A 149 -18.43 6.96 16.65
N PRO A 150 -18.80 8.10 17.30
CA PRO A 150 -17.86 8.92 18.05
C PRO A 150 -17.16 8.23 19.22
N ALA A 151 -17.73 7.13 19.74
CA ALA A 151 -17.11 6.33 20.82
C ALA A 151 -15.94 5.45 20.32
N VAL A 152 -15.79 5.25 19.02
CA VAL A 152 -14.79 4.34 18.44
C VAL A 152 -13.54 5.08 17.98
N THR A 153 -13.68 6.29 17.44
CA THR A 153 -12.56 7.07 16.92
C THR A 153 -12.82 8.57 17.05
N ILE A 154 -11.79 9.37 16.74
CA ILE A 154 -11.84 10.82 16.73
C ILE A 154 -12.02 11.35 15.30
N PRO A 155 -12.33 12.65 15.08
CA PRO A 155 -12.39 13.22 13.74
C PRO A 155 -11.12 13.01 12.92
N ALA A 156 -11.33 12.75 11.63
CA ALA A 156 -10.26 12.59 10.63
C ALA A 156 -10.20 13.84 9.73
N TYR A 157 -9.05 14.04 9.06
CA TYR A 157 -8.90 15.02 7.99
C TYR A 157 -8.58 14.27 6.70
N GLY A 158 -9.47 14.37 5.72
CA GLY A 158 -9.43 13.58 4.49
C GLY A 158 -9.90 14.34 3.25
N PRO A 159 -10.17 13.63 2.13
CA PRO A 159 -10.73 14.22 0.91
C PRO A 159 -12.12 14.82 1.17
N LYS A 160 -12.66 15.59 0.21
CA LYS A 160 -13.99 16.23 0.37
C LYS A 160 -15.11 15.24 0.66
N ARG A 161 -15.02 14.00 0.17
CA ARG A 161 -15.94 12.90 0.47
C ARG A 161 -15.15 11.69 0.95
N PHE A 162 -15.42 11.26 2.18
CA PHE A 162 -14.66 10.21 2.83
C PHE A 162 -15.57 9.11 3.37
N PHE A 163 -15.31 7.89 2.91
CA PHE A 163 -16.04 6.68 3.29
C PHE A 163 -15.04 5.63 3.72
N PHE A 164 -15.10 5.24 4.97
CA PHE A 164 -14.19 4.25 5.55
C PHE A 164 -15.00 3.29 6.44
N TYR A 165 -15.41 2.21 5.85
CA TYR A 165 -16.20 1.08 6.37
C TYR A 165 -16.84 1.32 7.74
N ASN A 166 -18.03 1.93 7.80
CA ASN A 166 -18.78 2.29 9.00
C ASN A 166 -18.14 3.28 9.99
N LEU A 167 -16.86 3.63 9.83
CA LEU A 167 -16.18 4.56 10.74
C LEU A 167 -16.35 6.01 10.30
N PHE A 168 -16.31 6.25 8.99
CA PHE A 168 -16.58 7.54 8.38
C PHE A 168 -17.49 7.33 7.17
N GLU A 169 -18.59 8.07 7.13
CA GLU A 169 -19.54 8.10 6.02
C GLU A 169 -20.02 9.54 5.93
N SER A 170 -19.30 10.38 5.17
CA SER A 170 -19.44 11.82 5.27
C SER A 170 -20.01 12.45 4.01
N ASP A 171 -20.87 13.42 4.19
CA ASP A 171 -21.24 14.39 3.15
C ASP A 171 -20.09 15.40 2.90
N PRO A 172 -20.22 16.35 1.93
CA PRO A 172 -19.17 17.33 1.65
C PRO A 172 -18.89 18.32 2.78
N THR A 173 -19.71 18.38 3.81
CA THR A 173 -19.48 19.21 5.02
C THR A 173 -18.72 18.45 6.10
N GLY A 174 -18.43 17.15 5.90
CA GLY A 174 -17.85 16.26 6.89
C GLY A 174 -18.86 15.72 7.90
N ALA A 175 -20.17 15.97 7.72
CA ALA A 175 -21.22 15.43 8.56
C ALA A 175 -21.49 13.95 8.23
N PRO A 176 -21.72 13.08 9.24
CA PRO A 176 -21.92 11.66 9.00
C PRO A 176 -23.27 11.38 8.33
N LEU A 177 -23.25 10.47 7.35
CA LEU A 177 -24.43 10.01 6.62
C LEU A 177 -25.06 8.73 7.20
N ALA A 178 -24.30 7.88 7.85
CA ALA A 178 -24.75 6.65 8.55
C ALA A 178 -25.67 5.69 7.76
N VAL A 179 -25.44 5.54 6.44
CA VAL A 179 -26.42 4.86 5.56
C VAL A 179 -25.93 3.52 5.00
N PHE A 180 -24.61 3.30 4.83
CA PHE A 180 -24.13 2.26 3.94
C PHE A 180 -23.72 0.94 4.61
N GLY A 181 -23.01 0.98 5.70
CA GLY A 181 -22.21 -0.16 6.15
C GLY A 181 -22.92 -1.32 6.80
N ARG A 182 -24.14 -1.18 7.28
CA ARG A 182 -24.76 -2.17 8.19
C ARG A 182 -25.29 -3.44 7.53
N ARG A 183 -25.29 -3.55 6.21
CA ARG A 183 -25.91 -4.66 5.46
C ARG A 183 -24.99 -5.32 4.42
N GLN A 184 -23.75 -4.86 4.28
CA GLN A 184 -22.84 -5.41 3.30
C GLN A 184 -22.05 -6.57 3.92
N GLY A 185 -21.97 -7.69 3.24
CA GLY A 185 -21.30 -8.89 3.72
C GLY A 185 -19.78 -8.86 3.60
N SER A 186 -19.21 -7.86 2.87
CA SER A 186 -17.79 -7.70 2.63
C SER A 186 -17.40 -6.23 2.50
N ILE A 187 -16.10 -5.95 2.52
CA ILE A 187 -15.58 -4.58 2.37
C ILE A 187 -15.73 -4.09 0.92
N ASP A 188 -15.52 -4.98 -0.05
CA ASP A 188 -15.75 -4.67 -1.48
C ASP A 188 -17.23 -4.41 -1.76
N GLY A 189 -18.15 -5.17 -1.12
CA GLY A 189 -19.58 -4.92 -1.21
C GLY A 189 -20.00 -3.55 -0.67
N TYR A 190 -19.38 -3.11 0.43
CA TYR A 190 -19.54 -1.75 0.94
C TYR A 190 -19.03 -0.71 -0.07
N ALA A 191 -17.82 -0.93 -0.63
CA ALA A 191 -17.25 -0.05 -1.63
C ALA A 191 -18.17 0.08 -2.85
N ALA A 192 -18.74 -1.04 -3.34
CA ALA A 192 -19.69 -1.04 -4.45
C ALA A 192 -20.93 -0.19 -4.16
N ALA A 193 -21.50 -0.30 -2.97
CA ALA A 193 -22.67 0.50 -2.58
C ALA A 193 -22.38 2.00 -2.55
N VAL A 194 -21.25 2.39 -1.95
CA VAL A 194 -20.79 3.80 -1.87
C VAL A 194 -20.41 4.32 -3.26
N GLY A 195 -19.65 3.54 -4.04
CA GLY A 195 -19.24 3.91 -5.40
C GLY A 195 -20.42 4.21 -6.31
N ARG A 196 -21.43 3.31 -6.33
CA ARG A 196 -22.71 3.55 -7.03
C ARG A 196 -23.38 4.84 -6.59
N TRP A 197 -23.43 5.08 -5.29
CA TRP A 197 -24.03 6.30 -4.74
C TRP A 197 -23.28 7.57 -5.20
N LEU A 198 -21.95 7.53 -5.27
CA LEU A 198 -21.13 8.65 -5.74
C LEU A 198 -21.27 8.86 -7.25
N VAL A 199 -21.22 7.79 -8.06
CA VAL A 199 -21.33 7.84 -9.52
C VAL A 199 -22.68 8.37 -9.96
N THR A 200 -23.79 7.89 -9.37
CA THR A 200 -25.15 8.32 -9.72
C THR A 200 -25.46 9.77 -9.35
N ARG A 201 -24.67 10.39 -8.44
CA ARG A 201 -24.82 11.79 -8.00
C ARG A 201 -23.78 12.72 -8.57
N ASP A 202 -22.92 12.22 -9.43
CA ASP A 202 -21.79 12.98 -9.97
C ASP A 202 -20.92 13.60 -8.85
N GLY A 203 -20.68 12.84 -7.80
CA GLY A 203 -20.25 13.33 -6.49
C GLY A 203 -18.77 13.64 -6.34
N PHE A 204 -17.95 13.53 -7.39
CA PHE A 204 -16.49 13.71 -7.35
C PHE A 204 -15.94 14.10 -8.72
N ASP A 205 -14.74 14.66 -8.74
CA ASP A 205 -13.88 14.77 -9.91
C ASP A 205 -12.80 13.68 -9.90
N PHE A 206 -12.26 13.36 -8.70
CA PHE A 206 -11.31 12.29 -8.46
C PHE A 206 -11.80 11.35 -7.35
N LEU A 207 -11.76 10.04 -7.61
CA LEU A 207 -12.13 9.00 -6.64
C LEU A 207 -11.01 7.96 -6.48
N VAL A 208 -10.63 7.65 -5.23
CA VAL A 208 -9.91 6.41 -4.91
C VAL A 208 -10.91 5.35 -4.46
N TYR A 209 -10.89 4.23 -5.16
CA TYR A 209 -11.77 3.08 -4.96
C TYR A 209 -10.94 1.87 -4.57
N TYR A 210 -10.82 1.60 -3.27
CA TYR A 210 -9.97 0.55 -2.72
C TYR A 210 -10.76 -0.68 -2.33
N LEU A 211 -10.33 -1.86 -2.83
CA LEU A 211 -10.97 -3.16 -2.75
C LEU A 211 -10.04 -4.19 -2.08
N PRO A 212 -10.13 -4.43 -0.75
CA PRO A 212 -9.18 -5.26 -0.02
C PRO A 212 -9.57 -6.75 0.11
N ASP A 213 -10.76 -7.17 -0.32
CA ASP A 213 -11.25 -8.54 -0.05
C ASP A 213 -10.40 -9.63 -0.71
N TYR A 214 -9.72 -9.32 -1.85
CA TYR A 214 -8.84 -10.28 -2.51
C TYR A 214 -7.58 -10.56 -1.68
N ASP A 215 -6.92 -9.54 -1.11
CA ASP A 215 -5.75 -9.71 -0.26
C ASP A 215 -6.07 -10.56 0.98
N PHE A 216 -7.18 -10.27 1.67
CA PHE A 216 -7.62 -11.06 2.82
C PHE A 216 -7.84 -12.55 2.47
N ALA A 217 -8.42 -12.84 1.32
CA ALA A 217 -8.64 -14.22 0.87
C ALA A 217 -7.31 -14.89 0.48
N SER A 218 -6.42 -14.15 -0.17
CA SER A 218 -5.12 -14.62 -0.60
C SER A 218 -4.20 -14.94 0.60
N HIS A 219 -4.23 -14.16 1.66
CA HIS A 219 -3.55 -14.50 2.91
C HIS A 219 -3.98 -15.85 3.48
N ALA A 220 -5.25 -16.23 3.30
CA ALA A 220 -5.77 -17.50 3.82
C ALA A 220 -5.52 -18.70 2.89
N HIS A 221 -5.51 -18.50 1.57
CA HIS A 221 -5.61 -19.57 0.57
C HIS A 221 -4.53 -19.51 -0.52
N GLY A 222 -3.62 -18.55 -0.47
CA GLY A 222 -2.70 -18.21 -1.56
C GLY A 222 -3.38 -17.42 -2.69
N PRO A 223 -2.60 -16.76 -3.56
CA PRO A 223 -3.13 -15.93 -4.64
C PRO A 223 -4.11 -16.68 -5.55
N GLU A 224 -3.75 -17.89 -5.98
CA GLU A 224 -4.57 -18.74 -6.86
C GLU A 224 -5.85 -19.22 -6.16
N GLY A 225 -5.79 -19.43 -4.83
CA GLY A 225 -6.93 -19.86 -4.01
C GLY A 225 -7.95 -18.74 -3.73
N ALA A 226 -7.61 -17.48 -4.04
CA ALA A 226 -8.45 -16.30 -3.77
C ALA A 226 -9.36 -15.89 -4.94
N TYR A 227 -9.54 -16.73 -5.94
CA TYR A 227 -10.23 -16.40 -7.18
C TYR A 227 -11.69 -15.91 -6.97
N GLU A 228 -12.42 -16.50 -6.04
CA GLU A 228 -13.78 -16.07 -5.72
C GLU A 228 -13.82 -14.65 -5.12
N ALA A 229 -12.79 -14.25 -4.40
CA ALA A 229 -12.66 -12.88 -3.90
C ALA A 229 -12.38 -11.91 -5.06
N LEU A 230 -11.52 -12.28 -6.00
CA LEU A 230 -11.28 -11.48 -7.20
C LEU A 230 -12.56 -11.29 -8.02
N ALA A 231 -13.39 -12.32 -8.17
CA ALA A 231 -14.70 -12.19 -8.82
C ALA A 231 -15.63 -11.20 -8.10
N ARG A 232 -15.55 -11.10 -6.77
CA ARG A 232 -16.29 -10.07 -6.02
C ARG A 232 -15.75 -8.67 -6.23
N SER A 233 -14.41 -8.52 -6.29
CA SER A 233 -13.78 -7.23 -6.63
C SER A 233 -14.16 -6.81 -8.06
N ASP A 234 -14.17 -7.73 -9.02
CA ASP A 234 -14.66 -7.49 -10.39
C ASP A 234 -16.12 -7.01 -10.40
N ALA A 235 -17.00 -7.70 -9.65
CA ALA A 235 -18.40 -7.29 -9.52
C ALA A 235 -18.55 -5.90 -8.87
N ALA A 236 -17.65 -5.53 -7.94
CA ALA A 236 -17.63 -4.19 -7.36
C ALA A 236 -17.20 -3.13 -8.39
N VAL A 237 -16.27 -3.44 -9.29
CA VAL A 237 -15.93 -2.59 -10.45
C VAL A 237 -17.12 -2.50 -11.41
N GLY A 238 -17.74 -3.63 -11.76
CA GLY A 238 -18.94 -3.68 -12.60
C GLY A 238 -20.08 -2.81 -12.08
N ALA A 239 -20.24 -2.72 -10.76
CA ALA A 239 -21.23 -1.85 -10.13
C ALA A 239 -21.02 -0.36 -10.41
N LEU A 240 -19.77 0.10 -10.66
CA LEU A 240 -19.48 1.47 -11.10
C LEU A 240 -19.88 1.67 -12.56
N LEU A 241 -19.57 0.69 -13.42
CA LEU A 241 -19.93 0.71 -14.84
C LEU A 241 -21.46 0.83 -14.99
N ASP A 242 -22.20 -0.04 -14.31
CA ASP A 242 -23.66 -0.03 -14.31
C ASP A 242 -24.25 1.28 -13.78
N ALA A 243 -23.65 1.84 -12.73
CA ALA A 243 -24.13 3.08 -12.11
C ALA A 243 -23.93 4.32 -13.02
N ALA A 244 -23.00 4.24 -13.96
CA ALA A 244 -22.78 5.30 -14.96
C ALA A 244 -23.80 5.27 -16.10
N GLY A 245 -24.55 4.18 -16.25
CA GLY A 245 -25.50 3.95 -17.35
C GLY A 245 -25.10 2.77 -18.23
N GLY A 246 -23.90 2.22 -18.03
CA GLY A 246 -23.31 1.12 -18.77
C GLY A 246 -21.79 1.33 -18.95
N PRO A 247 -21.11 0.32 -19.49
CA PRO A 247 -19.65 0.38 -19.70
C PRO A 247 -19.20 1.53 -20.61
N ASP A 248 -19.87 1.76 -21.73
CA ASP A 248 -19.51 2.81 -22.68
C ASP A 248 -19.74 4.21 -22.07
N GLU A 249 -20.90 4.43 -21.43
CA GLU A 249 -21.23 5.67 -20.72
C GLU A 249 -20.26 5.94 -19.57
N PHE A 250 -19.74 4.88 -18.96
CA PHE A 250 -18.70 5.01 -17.92
C PHE A 250 -17.41 5.58 -18.52
N LEU A 251 -16.93 5.02 -19.65
CA LEU A 251 -15.72 5.48 -20.31
C LEU A 251 -15.87 6.89 -20.94
N ASP A 252 -17.07 7.30 -21.29
CA ASP A 252 -17.33 8.68 -21.75
C ASP A 252 -17.11 9.69 -20.61
N ARG A 253 -17.38 9.31 -19.36
CA ARG A 253 -17.32 10.19 -18.19
C ARG A 253 -15.99 10.12 -17.43
N TYR A 254 -15.36 8.94 -17.37
CA TYR A 254 -14.24 8.67 -16.48
C TYR A 254 -13.01 8.19 -17.25
N ALA A 255 -11.85 8.68 -16.82
CA ALA A 255 -10.57 8.02 -17.03
C ALA A 255 -10.30 7.08 -15.83
N VAL A 256 -9.55 6.01 -16.05
CA VAL A 256 -9.28 5.01 -15.02
C VAL A 256 -7.79 4.75 -14.92
N VAL A 257 -7.29 4.67 -13.68
CA VAL A 257 -6.09 3.91 -13.33
C VAL A 257 -6.55 2.73 -12.49
N LEU A 258 -6.22 1.50 -12.90
CA LEU A 258 -6.42 0.32 -12.08
C LEU A 258 -5.06 -0.32 -11.81
N CYS A 259 -4.77 -0.54 -10.53
CA CYS A 259 -3.54 -1.21 -10.10
C CYS A 259 -3.77 -2.03 -8.83
N SER A 260 -2.76 -2.80 -8.43
CA SER A 260 -2.60 -3.23 -7.06
C SER A 260 -1.58 -2.33 -6.35
N ASP A 261 -1.58 -2.36 -5.04
CA ASP A 261 -0.57 -1.72 -4.23
C ASP A 261 0.70 -2.59 -4.08
N HIS A 262 0.56 -3.92 -4.03
CA HIS A 262 1.63 -4.92 -4.06
C HIS A 262 1.18 -6.23 -4.71
N GLY A 263 2.14 -7.10 -4.98
CA GLY A 263 1.87 -8.49 -5.34
C GLY A 263 1.75 -9.38 -4.11
N GLN A 264 1.68 -10.70 -4.31
CA GLN A 264 1.61 -11.68 -3.24
C GLN A 264 2.15 -13.03 -3.69
N THR A 265 2.85 -13.75 -2.80
CA THR A 265 3.41 -15.09 -3.07
C THR A 265 2.98 -16.10 -2.02
N ASN A 266 2.96 -17.38 -2.40
CA ASN A 266 2.69 -18.46 -1.47
C ASN A 266 3.80 -18.59 -0.41
N VAL A 267 3.40 -18.85 0.83
CA VAL A 267 4.28 -19.01 1.98
C VAL A 267 4.20 -20.44 2.52
N GLU A 268 5.35 -21.06 2.66
CA GLU A 268 5.47 -22.47 3.10
C GLU A 268 5.70 -22.56 4.62
N ARG A 269 6.49 -21.63 5.17
CA ARG A 269 6.87 -21.62 6.58
C ARG A 269 7.00 -20.24 7.17
N SER A 270 6.87 -20.14 8.49
CA SER A 270 7.14 -18.92 9.23
C SER A 270 8.44 -19.01 10.02
N ALA A 271 9.08 -17.85 10.22
CA ALA A 271 10.25 -17.68 11.07
C ALA A 271 10.03 -16.55 12.09
N ARG A 272 10.71 -16.61 13.21
CA ARG A 272 10.76 -15.51 14.19
C ARG A 272 12.06 -14.75 14.02
N LEU A 273 12.01 -13.57 13.48
CA LEU A 273 13.20 -12.75 13.22
C LEU A 273 14.00 -12.46 14.49
N GLN A 274 13.32 -12.34 15.64
CA GLN A 274 13.97 -12.18 16.97
C GLN A 274 14.91 -13.31 17.33
N SER A 275 14.73 -14.51 16.77
CA SER A 275 15.56 -15.66 17.11
C SER A 275 17.03 -15.47 16.72
N ALA A 276 17.32 -14.71 15.67
CA ALA A 276 18.67 -14.38 15.23
C ALA A 276 19.43 -13.54 16.29
N PHE A 277 18.75 -12.95 17.25
CA PHE A 277 19.30 -12.05 18.27
C PHE A 277 19.14 -12.59 19.70
N ALA A 278 19.00 -13.91 19.89
CA ALA A 278 18.74 -14.50 21.21
C ALA A 278 19.79 -14.11 22.26
N ASP A 279 21.05 -13.96 21.86
CA ASP A 279 22.17 -13.59 22.71
C ASP A 279 22.59 -12.11 22.56
N VAL A 280 21.85 -11.29 21.80
CA VAL A 280 22.17 -9.88 21.54
C VAL A 280 21.26 -8.98 22.36
N ARG A 281 21.87 -8.13 23.20
CA ARG A 281 21.13 -7.11 23.96
C ARG A 281 21.09 -5.78 23.21
N GLY A 282 20.10 -4.95 23.52
CA GLY A 282 20.01 -3.61 22.96
C GLY A 282 19.52 -3.58 21.50
N VAL A 283 18.68 -4.53 21.11
CA VAL A 283 17.99 -4.51 19.82
C VAL A 283 16.47 -4.60 20.01
N ILE A 284 15.73 -3.87 19.20
CA ILE A 284 14.28 -4.04 19.04
C ILE A 284 14.05 -4.59 17.63
N VAL A 285 13.31 -5.68 17.54
CA VAL A 285 12.97 -6.32 16.28
C VAL A 285 11.48 -6.17 16.04
N THR A 286 11.11 -5.68 14.87
CA THR A 286 9.73 -5.64 14.36
C THR A 286 9.66 -6.39 13.05
N ALA A 287 8.66 -7.21 12.86
CA ALA A 287 8.47 -7.98 11.65
C ALA A 287 7.00 -8.31 11.45
N SER A 288 6.60 -8.42 10.22
CA SER A 288 5.30 -8.92 9.79
C SER A 288 5.36 -9.25 8.31
N ASN A 289 4.60 -10.23 7.88
CA ASN A 289 4.59 -10.64 6.50
C ASN A 289 6.01 -11.02 6.04
N ARG A 290 6.50 -10.52 4.91
CA ARG A 290 7.80 -10.91 4.37
C ARG A 290 8.88 -9.83 4.48
N ALA A 291 8.71 -8.90 5.45
CA ALA A 291 9.70 -7.90 5.78
C ALA A 291 9.90 -7.78 7.30
N GLY A 292 11.06 -7.24 7.69
CA GLY A 292 11.36 -6.98 9.10
C GLY A 292 12.36 -5.85 9.26
N MET A 293 12.41 -5.30 10.48
CA MET A 293 13.32 -4.21 10.84
C MET A 293 13.97 -4.47 12.18
N VAL A 294 15.24 -4.13 12.29
CA VAL A 294 16.02 -4.20 13.54
C VAL A 294 16.48 -2.80 13.89
N TYR A 295 16.14 -2.37 15.08
CA TYR A 295 16.53 -1.08 15.66
C TYR A 295 17.60 -1.30 16.71
N ARG A 296 18.75 -0.67 16.48
CA ARG A 296 19.88 -0.70 17.39
C ARG A 296 19.69 0.34 18.50
N LEU A 297 19.72 -0.08 19.75
CA LEU A 297 19.68 0.81 20.90
C LEU A 297 21.12 1.16 21.34
N PRO A 298 21.33 2.25 22.11
CA PRO A 298 22.67 2.71 22.53
C PRO A 298 23.50 1.65 23.28
N GLU A 299 22.85 0.74 24.01
CA GLU A 299 23.49 -0.33 24.75
C GLU A 299 23.86 -1.56 23.90
N CYS A 300 23.52 -1.59 22.61
CA CYS A 300 23.92 -2.67 21.71
C CYS A 300 25.41 -2.61 21.43
N ALA A 301 26.10 -3.71 21.71
CA ALA A 301 27.55 -3.80 21.50
C ALA A 301 27.92 -4.00 20.02
N LEU A 302 27.00 -4.58 19.21
CA LEU A 302 27.21 -4.82 17.79
C LEU A 302 26.92 -3.58 16.96
N ASP A 303 27.65 -3.39 15.90
CA ASP A 303 27.33 -2.36 14.88
C ASP A 303 26.26 -2.86 13.88
N THR A 304 25.83 -2.00 12.95
CA THR A 304 24.77 -2.34 11.99
C THR A 304 25.19 -3.41 10.99
N ARG A 305 26.48 -3.46 10.62
CA ARG A 305 27.03 -4.47 9.70
C ARG A 305 27.09 -5.84 10.38
N GLU A 306 27.50 -5.89 11.66
CA GLU A 306 27.50 -7.13 12.46
C GLU A 306 26.10 -7.68 12.67
N LEU A 307 25.10 -6.81 12.94
CA LEU A 307 23.69 -7.22 13.00
C LEU A 307 23.18 -7.76 11.66
N ALA A 308 23.56 -7.12 10.55
CA ALA A 308 23.20 -7.60 9.20
C ALA A 308 23.87 -8.95 8.88
N GLN A 309 25.09 -9.20 9.31
CA GLN A 309 25.76 -10.49 9.14
C GLN A 309 25.04 -11.62 9.88
N LEU A 310 24.54 -11.38 11.09
CA LEU A 310 23.76 -12.37 11.84
C LEU A 310 22.48 -12.76 11.10
N LEU A 311 21.80 -11.82 10.48
CA LEU A 311 20.56 -12.06 9.73
C LEU A 311 20.82 -12.77 8.40
N ASP A 312 21.86 -12.39 7.70
CA ASP A 312 22.28 -13.05 6.47
C ASP A 312 22.64 -14.55 6.71
N ALA A 313 23.28 -14.83 7.86
CA ALA A 313 23.63 -16.20 8.25
C ALA A 313 22.43 -17.06 8.76
N ASP A 314 21.31 -16.44 9.14
CA ASP A 314 20.13 -17.13 9.70
C ASP A 314 19.36 -17.94 8.63
N GLY A 315 19.54 -17.64 7.32
CA GLY A 315 18.91 -18.35 6.20
C GLY A 315 17.39 -18.16 6.06
N ASN A 316 16.79 -17.24 6.86
CA ASN A 316 15.40 -16.83 6.74
C ASN A 316 15.25 -15.51 5.96
N ALA A 317 16.34 -14.75 5.84
CA ALA A 317 16.45 -13.57 5.01
C ALA A 317 17.06 -13.94 3.65
N GLU A 318 16.55 -13.36 2.56
CA GLU A 318 17.22 -13.40 1.26
C GLU A 318 18.15 -12.20 1.09
N THR A 319 17.68 -11.02 1.52
CA THR A 319 18.48 -9.80 1.45
C THR A 319 18.34 -8.99 2.74
N VAL A 320 19.46 -8.53 3.24
CA VAL A 320 19.56 -7.70 4.43
C VAL A 320 20.18 -6.36 4.05
N LEU A 321 19.44 -5.28 4.27
CA LEU A 321 19.89 -3.90 4.00
C LEU A 321 20.34 -3.24 5.30
N PHE A 322 21.39 -2.42 5.22
CA PHE A 322 21.81 -1.55 6.34
C PHE A 322 22.49 -0.30 5.81
N ARG A 323 22.58 0.72 6.67
CA ARG A 323 23.33 1.94 6.36
C ARG A 323 24.65 2.02 7.12
N ASP A 324 25.65 2.55 6.42
CA ASP A 324 26.92 3.00 7.02
C ASP A 324 27.13 4.46 6.57
N GLY A 325 26.82 5.40 7.46
CA GLY A 325 26.68 6.80 7.11
C GLY A 325 25.51 7.03 6.13
N ASP A 326 25.83 7.65 5.00
CA ASP A 326 24.86 7.89 3.90
C ASP A 326 24.81 6.75 2.88
N ASP A 327 25.77 5.83 2.94
CA ASP A 327 25.81 4.68 2.04
C ASP A 327 24.89 3.57 2.50
N VAL A 328 24.18 2.95 1.53
CA VAL A 328 23.36 1.77 1.75
C VAL A 328 24.09 0.54 1.24
N PHE A 329 24.06 -0.51 2.03
CA PHE A 329 24.63 -1.82 1.68
C PHE A 329 23.54 -2.88 1.71
N ALA A 330 23.67 -3.87 0.84
CA ALA A 330 22.86 -5.08 0.81
C ALA A 330 23.76 -6.30 0.99
N ARG A 331 23.28 -7.25 1.81
CA ARG A 331 23.92 -8.57 1.97
C ARG A 331 22.97 -9.65 1.50
N ARG A 332 23.55 -10.63 0.77
CA ARG A 332 22.86 -11.84 0.32
C ARG A 332 23.87 -12.98 0.21
N ASP A 333 23.62 -14.10 0.86
CA ASP A 333 24.47 -15.30 0.81
C ASP A 333 25.96 -15.04 1.16
N GLY A 334 26.23 -14.15 2.11
CA GLY A 334 27.58 -13.75 2.52
C GLY A 334 28.24 -12.67 1.65
N GLU A 335 27.68 -12.36 0.50
CA GLU A 335 28.13 -11.25 -0.35
C GLU A 335 27.59 -9.91 0.15
N GLU A 336 28.41 -8.85 0.10
CA GLU A 336 28.01 -7.48 0.43
C GLU A 336 28.23 -6.58 -0.78
N VAL A 337 27.18 -5.88 -1.18
CA VAL A 337 27.20 -4.93 -2.29
C VAL A 337 26.72 -3.55 -1.84
N ARG A 338 27.31 -2.48 -2.38
CA ARG A 338 26.80 -1.13 -2.20
C ARG A 338 25.57 -0.93 -3.09
N VAL A 339 24.52 -0.37 -2.52
CA VAL A 339 23.27 -0.08 -3.23
C VAL A 339 23.36 1.30 -3.88
N GLU A 340 23.35 1.33 -5.19
CA GLU A 340 23.23 2.57 -5.95
C GLU A 340 21.75 2.92 -6.13
N ARG A 341 21.36 4.18 -5.88
CA ARG A 341 19.96 4.62 -5.89
C ARG A 341 19.23 4.25 -7.18
N ASP A 342 19.82 4.53 -8.33
CA ASP A 342 19.21 4.27 -9.65
C ASP A 342 19.86 3.07 -10.35
N GLY A 343 20.60 2.24 -9.59
CA GLY A 343 21.31 1.07 -10.09
C GLY A 343 20.53 -0.21 -9.88
N PRO A 344 21.01 -1.31 -10.48
CA PRO A 344 20.48 -2.64 -10.20
C PRO A 344 20.84 -3.08 -8.77
N LEU A 345 19.99 -3.88 -8.17
CA LEU A 345 20.29 -4.63 -6.96
C LEU A 345 19.85 -6.07 -7.18
N PHE A 346 20.81 -6.96 -7.36
CA PHE A 346 20.55 -8.36 -7.73
C PHE A 346 19.58 -8.44 -8.92
N ASP A 347 18.60 -9.33 -8.85
CA ASP A 347 17.55 -9.56 -9.85
C ASP A 347 16.21 -8.90 -9.50
N TYR A 348 16.21 -7.97 -8.51
CA TYR A 348 14.98 -7.32 -8.07
C TYR A 348 14.53 -6.20 -9.01
N PRO A 349 13.21 -6.14 -9.34
CA PRO A 349 12.68 -5.03 -10.14
C PRO A 349 12.90 -3.69 -9.43
N HIS A 350 13.53 -2.73 -10.09
CA HIS A 350 13.90 -1.41 -9.54
C HIS A 350 14.60 -1.52 -8.17
N GLY A 351 15.43 -2.58 -7.99
CA GLY A 351 15.94 -3.00 -6.69
C GLY A 351 16.72 -1.91 -5.97
N GLY A 352 17.61 -1.21 -6.67
CA GLY A 352 18.41 -0.14 -6.09
C GLY A 352 17.57 1.01 -5.55
N THR A 353 16.65 1.54 -6.35
CA THR A 353 15.73 2.63 -5.96
C THR A 353 14.90 2.26 -4.73
N ARG A 354 14.30 1.09 -4.74
CA ARG A 354 13.41 0.60 -3.67
C ARG A 354 14.17 0.35 -2.37
N ALA A 355 15.31 -0.31 -2.44
CA ALA A 355 16.16 -0.59 -1.28
C ALA A 355 16.76 0.68 -0.69
N TRP A 356 17.26 1.59 -1.55
CA TRP A 356 17.80 2.87 -1.12
C TRP A 356 16.76 3.73 -0.40
N ALA A 357 15.56 3.85 -0.96
CA ALA A 357 14.48 4.62 -0.38
C ALA A 357 13.99 4.03 0.97
N ALA A 358 13.87 2.70 1.07
CA ALA A 358 13.53 2.04 2.33
C ALA A 358 14.57 2.33 3.42
N ALA A 359 15.86 2.24 3.09
CA ALA A 359 16.96 2.48 4.02
C ALA A 359 17.08 3.96 4.44
N HIS A 360 16.63 4.90 3.62
CA HIS A 360 16.64 6.34 3.92
C HIS A 360 15.37 6.85 4.59
N ASN A 361 14.38 5.98 4.83
CA ASN A 361 13.22 6.35 5.63
C ASN A 361 13.65 6.64 7.08
N PRO A 362 13.37 7.83 7.64
CA PRO A 362 13.82 8.21 8.99
C PRO A 362 13.24 7.34 10.10
N ASN A 363 12.13 6.67 9.84
CA ASN A 363 11.48 5.74 10.78
C ASN A 363 11.89 4.28 10.58
N ALA A 364 12.70 3.98 9.56
CA ALA A 364 13.17 2.61 9.32
C ALA A 364 14.08 2.08 10.42
N GLY A 365 14.20 0.77 10.51
CA GLY A 365 15.23 0.11 11.32
C GLY A 365 16.63 0.42 10.80
N ASP A 366 17.63 0.25 11.66
CA ASP A 366 19.04 0.36 11.28
C ASP A 366 19.43 -0.77 10.32
N VAL A 367 18.71 -1.90 10.40
CA VAL A 367 18.79 -3.02 9.48
C VAL A 367 17.37 -3.38 9.01
N ILE A 368 17.21 -3.60 7.71
CA ILE A 368 15.92 -3.98 7.07
C ILE A 368 16.11 -5.33 6.41
N VAL A 369 15.11 -6.19 6.54
CA VAL A 369 15.15 -7.58 6.07
C VAL A 369 14.07 -7.83 5.03
N SER A 370 14.46 -8.42 3.91
CA SER A 370 13.58 -9.06 2.93
C SER A 370 13.65 -10.57 3.12
N ALA A 371 12.52 -11.22 3.32
CA ALA A 371 12.46 -12.66 3.60
C ALA A 371 12.90 -13.51 2.41
N ALA A 372 13.44 -14.70 2.72
CA ALA A 372 13.76 -15.70 1.71
C ALA A 372 12.49 -16.26 1.02
N PRO A 373 12.58 -16.83 -0.18
CA PRO A 373 11.47 -17.49 -0.87
C PRO A 373 10.71 -18.46 0.03
N GLY A 374 9.38 -18.43 0.00
CA GLY A 374 8.51 -19.27 0.82
C GLY A 374 8.54 -19.01 2.34
N VAL A 375 9.28 -17.99 2.79
CA VAL A 375 9.40 -17.62 4.21
C VAL A 375 8.57 -16.36 4.51
N GLU A 376 7.92 -16.38 5.67
CA GLU A 376 7.26 -15.23 6.28
C GLU A 376 7.75 -15.03 7.70
N PHE A 377 7.83 -13.79 8.17
CA PHE A 377 8.13 -13.47 9.55
C PHE A 377 6.85 -13.38 10.38
N ALA A 378 6.82 -14.09 11.49
CA ALA A 378 5.73 -13.98 12.44
C ALA A 378 5.64 -12.57 13.02
N ASP A 379 4.42 -12.06 13.19
CA ASP A 379 4.15 -10.76 13.80
C ASP A 379 4.46 -10.70 15.30
N LEU A 380 4.21 -9.56 15.96
CA LEU A 380 4.44 -9.35 17.40
C LEU A 380 3.75 -10.39 18.29
N ALA A 381 2.68 -11.01 17.85
CA ALA A 381 1.94 -12.04 18.58
C ALA A 381 2.25 -13.46 18.10
N GLY A 382 3.17 -13.63 17.18
CA GLY A 382 3.54 -14.93 16.59
C GLY A 382 2.55 -15.42 15.52
N ARG A 383 1.70 -14.55 14.94
CA ARG A 383 0.79 -14.89 13.85
C ARG A 383 1.52 -14.82 12.52
N HIS A 384 1.06 -15.62 11.58
CA HIS A 384 1.61 -15.77 10.22
C HIS A 384 0.56 -16.39 9.29
N HIS A 385 0.85 -16.39 7.99
CA HIS A 385 -0.02 -16.90 6.92
C HIS A 385 0.57 -18.17 6.23
N ALA A 386 1.53 -18.87 6.89
CA ALA A 386 2.12 -20.08 6.30
C ALA A 386 1.04 -21.10 5.89
N GLY A 387 1.10 -21.54 4.63
CA GLY A 387 0.05 -22.31 3.96
C GLY A 387 -0.92 -21.48 3.13
N GLY A 388 -0.80 -20.15 3.13
CA GLY A 388 -1.52 -19.19 2.30
C GLY A 388 -0.57 -18.25 1.59
N GLY A 389 -0.98 -17.00 1.31
CA GLY A 389 -0.18 -15.98 0.67
C GLY A 389 0.36 -14.93 1.64
N SER A 390 1.48 -14.32 1.28
CA SER A 390 2.04 -13.16 1.98
C SER A 390 2.87 -12.30 1.02
N HIS A 391 3.24 -11.12 1.47
CA HIS A 391 3.93 -10.10 0.69
C HIS A 391 4.89 -9.28 1.58
N GLY A 392 5.64 -8.36 1.02
CA GLY A 392 6.51 -7.47 1.79
C GLY A 392 7.98 -7.51 1.38
N SER A 393 8.42 -8.52 0.62
CA SER A 393 9.80 -8.69 0.20
C SER A 393 10.18 -7.85 -1.02
N LEU A 394 11.48 -7.87 -1.37
CA LEU A 394 12.00 -7.28 -2.61
C LEU A 394 11.68 -8.12 -3.85
N GLN A 395 11.29 -9.39 -3.68
CA GLN A 395 11.07 -10.34 -4.78
C GLN A 395 9.99 -9.86 -5.75
N ALA A 396 10.13 -10.23 -7.02
CA ALA A 396 9.20 -9.85 -8.09
C ALA A 396 7.75 -10.23 -7.77
N GLY A 397 7.51 -11.43 -7.21
CA GLY A 397 6.17 -11.90 -6.87
C GLY A 397 5.42 -11.03 -5.85
N ASP A 398 6.15 -10.38 -4.92
CA ASP A 398 5.57 -9.45 -3.95
C ASP A 398 5.53 -7.99 -4.48
N SER A 399 6.27 -7.71 -5.52
CA SER A 399 6.58 -6.34 -5.98
C SER A 399 5.92 -5.98 -7.29
N GLU A 400 5.77 -6.93 -8.22
CA GLU A 400 5.09 -6.68 -9.48
C GLU A 400 3.58 -6.60 -9.28
N VAL A 401 2.98 -5.60 -9.92
CA VAL A 401 1.54 -5.30 -9.84
C VAL A 401 0.96 -5.11 -11.24
N PRO A 402 -0.32 -5.48 -11.47
CA PRO A 402 -1.00 -5.06 -12.68
C PRO A 402 -1.16 -3.55 -12.69
N MET A 403 -0.96 -2.93 -13.85
CA MET A 403 -1.17 -1.51 -14.08
C MET A 403 -1.96 -1.33 -15.38
N LEU A 404 -3.17 -0.81 -15.26
CA LEU A 404 -4.05 -0.55 -16.39
C LEU A 404 -4.47 0.92 -16.38
N THR A 405 -4.30 1.60 -17.52
CA THR A 405 -4.76 2.98 -17.70
C THR A 405 -5.76 3.07 -18.84
N VAL A 406 -6.87 3.79 -18.61
CA VAL A 406 -7.89 4.05 -19.63
C VAL A 406 -8.11 5.56 -19.74
N GLY A 407 -7.90 6.09 -20.93
CA GLY A 407 -8.18 7.50 -21.22
C GLY A 407 -7.18 8.53 -20.65
N LEU A 408 -6.01 8.11 -20.17
CA LEU A 408 -4.97 8.99 -19.60
C LEU A 408 -3.76 9.21 -20.52
N GLY A 409 -3.51 8.31 -21.49
CA GLY A 409 -2.37 8.43 -22.41
C GLY A 409 -0.99 8.34 -21.71
N ALA A 410 -0.92 7.65 -20.57
CA ALA A 410 0.29 7.43 -19.78
C ALA A 410 0.35 5.98 -19.31
N GLU A 411 1.54 5.44 -19.19
CA GLU A 411 1.82 4.07 -18.73
C GLU A 411 2.77 4.13 -17.52
N PRO A 412 2.25 4.21 -16.29
CA PRO A 412 3.07 4.18 -15.09
C PRO A 412 3.88 2.88 -14.98
N GLU A 413 5.17 2.97 -14.72
CA GLU A 413 6.07 1.82 -14.54
C GLU A 413 6.18 1.40 -13.07
N SER A 414 5.73 2.27 -12.17
CA SER A 414 5.71 2.04 -10.73
C SER A 414 4.46 2.64 -10.10
N ILE A 415 4.08 2.12 -8.91
CA ILE A 415 2.98 2.71 -8.14
C ILE A 415 3.24 4.16 -7.72
N VAL A 416 4.50 4.59 -7.61
CA VAL A 416 4.86 6.00 -7.33
C VAL A 416 4.57 6.92 -8.51
N ASP A 417 4.43 6.40 -9.72
CA ASP A 417 4.10 7.18 -10.91
C ASP A 417 2.59 7.47 -11.03
N VAL A 418 1.76 6.78 -10.23
CA VAL A 418 0.29 6.93 -10.29
C VAL A 418 -0.14 8.34 -9.88
N ALA A 419 0.35 8.84 -8.74
CA ALA A 419 -0.02 10.18 -8.28
C ALA A 419 0.39 11.28 -9.27
N PRO A 420 1.64 11.37 -9.75
CA PRO A 420 2.02 12.38 -10.73
C PRO A 420 1.27 12.23 -12.07
N THR A 421 0.93 11.03 -12.49
CA THR A 421 0.12 10.79 -13.70
C THR A 421 -1.28 11.39 -13.55
N ILE A 422 -1.94 11.13 -12.43
CA ILE A 422 -3.28 11.67 -12.14
C ILE A 422 -3.23 13.20 -12.01
N LEU A 423 -2.26 13.76 -11.27
CA LEU A 423 -2.13 15.20 -11.11
C LEU A 423 -1.97 15.91 -12.45
N ARG A 424 -1.12 15.39 -13.36
CA ARG A 424 -0.95 15.95 -14.71
C ARG A 424 -2.24 15.87 -15.54
N ALA A 425 -3.02 14.80 -15.41
CA ALA A 425 -4.31 14.68 -16.10
C ALA A 425 -5.31 15.77 -15.68
N PHE A 426 -5.18 16.28 -14.44
CA PHE A 426 -5.93 17.42 -13.93
C PHE A 426 -5.27 18.79 -14.20
N GLY A 427 -4.10 18.81 -14.85
CA GLY A 427 -3.32 20.03 -15.07
C GLY A 427 -2.66 20.58 -13.82
N VAL A 428 -2.49 19.75 -12.80
CA VAL A 428 -1.82 20.07 -11.53
C VAL A 428 -0.38 19.58 -11.62
N GLU A 429 0.58 20.47 -11.32
CA GLU A 429 2.00 20.13 -11.29
C GLU A 429 2.31 19.22 -10.09
N PRO A 430 2.89 18.03 -10.31
CA PRO A 430 3.28 17.15 -9.21
C PRO A 430 4.36 17.78 -8.32
N PRO A 431 4.41 17.43 -7.02
CA PRO A 431 5.51 17.80 -6.14
C PRO A 431 6.88 17.40 -6.73
N PRO A 432 7.97 18.16 -6.45
CA PRO A 432 9.29 17.90 -7.04
C PRO A 432 9.82 16.47 -6.86
N TYR A 433 9.51 15.83 -5.73
CA TYR A 433 9.92 14.45 -5.45
C TYR A 433 9.10 13.40 -6.24
N ALA A 434 7.89 13.76 -6.71
CA ALA A 434 6.98 12.90 -7.47
C ALA A 434 7.06 13.17 -8.98
N ARG A 435 8.09 13.84 -9.44
CA ARG A 435 8.34 13.98 -10.89
C ARG A 435 8.79 12.63 -11.40
N THR A 436 7.99 12.00 -12.23
CA THR A 436 8.38 10.83 -13.00
C THR A 436 9.71 11.14 -13.67
N LEU A 437 10.66 10.26 -13.56
CA LEU A 437 11.82 10.25 -14.45
C LEU A 437 11.26 10.04 -15.86
N THR A 438 10.85 11.14 -16.51
CA THR A 438 10.59 11.08 -17.95
C THR A 438 11.90 10.62 -18.56
N HIS A 439 11.90 9.42 -19.11
CA HIS A 439 12.94 9.04 -20.03
C HIS A 439 13.04 10.16 -21.06
N ALA A 440 14.15 10.92 -21.02
CA ALA A 440 14.48 11.84 -22.06
C ALA A 440 14.55 11.02 -23.35
N ALA A 441 13.62 11.30 -24.26
CA ALA A 441 13.54 10.69 -25.58
C ALA A 441 14.81 11.04 -26.39
#